data_b1c0f9656bcaa94aa272f0fcdf755a90
#
_entry.id   b1c0f9656bcaa94aa272f0fcdf755a90
#
_cell.length_a   1.000
_cell.length_b   1.000
_cell.length_c   1.000
_cell.angle_alpha   90.00
_cell.angle_beta   90.00
_cell.angle_gamma   90.00
#
_symmetry.space_group_name_H-M   'P 1'
#
loop_
_entity.id
_entity.type
_entity.pdbx_description
1 polymer ?
#
loop_
_entity_poly.entity_id
_entity_poly.type
_entity_poly.pdbx_seq_one_letter_code
_entity_poly.pdbx_strand_id
1 'polypeptide(L)'
;EWYMGGHSLGGAMAAEYVSKHVDEFDGLYLFAAYSTADLSDSDLRVFSVYGSEDGVLDMDKYRKYRSNLPEDTYEYVIDGGCHSYFGSYGLQKGDGTPDVAFEEQIEMTVDFITYNSK
;
A
#
# COMPACT_ATOMS: atom_id res chain seq x y z
N GLU A 1 7.54 -11.14 -14.78
CA GLU A 1 7.41 -9.97 -13.91
C GLU A 1 7.36 -10.36 -12.44
N TRP A 2 8.07 -9.62 -11.60
CA TRP A 2 8.09 -9.88 -10.16
C TRP A 2 7.68 -8.63 -9.39
N TYR A 3 6.71 -8.78 -8.51
CA TYR A 3 6.24 -7.73 -7.61
C TYR A 3 6.36 -8.21 -6.17
N MET A 4 6.79 -7.32 -5.29
CA MET A 4 6.76 -7.55 -3.85
C MET A 4 5.61 -6.74 -3.26
N GLY A 5 5.01 -7.22 -2.19
CA GLY A 5 3.94 -6.48 -1.57
C GLY A 5 3.83 -6.77 -0.08
N GLY A 6 3.16 -5.89 0.61
CA GLY A 6 2.93 -6.07 2.03
C GLY A 6 1.92 -5.09 2.59
N HIS A 7 1.36 -5.46 3.73
CA HIS A 7 0.39 -4.69 4.47
C HIS A 7 1.03 -4.14 5.74
N SER A 8 0.88 -2.84 5.97
CA SER A 8 1.34 -2.19 7.19
C SER A 8 2.87 -2.34 7.35
N LEU A 9 3.34 -2.85 8.47
CA LEU A 9 4.78 -3.09 8.70
C LEU A 9 5.36 -4.00 7.62
N GLY A 10 4.59 -5.01 7.18
CA GLY A 10 5.02 -5.89 6.09
C GLY A 10 5.27 -5.12 4.80
N GLY A 11 4.49 -4.08 4.52
CA GLY A 11 4.70 -3.21 3.36
C GLY A 11 5.99 -2.40 3.49
N ALA A 12 6.25 -1.84 4.66
CA ALA A 12 7.47 -1.09 4.91
C ALA A 12 8.71 -1.99 4.77
N MET A 13 8.62 -3.23 5.25
CA MET A 13 9.70 -4.21 5.13
C MET A 13 9.89 -4.67 3.69
N ALA A 14 8.80 -4.83 2.94
CA ALA A 14 8.87 -5.16 1.51
C ALA A 14 9.59 -4.05 0.73
N ALA A 15 9.25 -2.79 1.02
CA ALA A 15 9.91 -1.64 0.39
C ALA A 15 11.41 -1.61 0.70
N GLU A 16 11.79 -1.89 1.94
CA GLU A 16 13.19 -1.94 2.36
C GLU A 16 13.95 -3.03 1.60
N TYR A 17 13.36 -4.22 1.48
CA TYR A 17 13.98 -5.32 0.75
C TYR A 17 14.14 -4.96 -0.74
N VAL A 18 13.08 -4.45 -1.37
CA VAL A 18 13.09 -4.09 -2.79
C VAL A 18 14.12 -2.99 -3.05
N SER A 19 14.31 -2.05 -2.13
CA SER A 19 15.28 -0.97 -2.29
C SER A 19 16.71 -1.48 -2.48
N LYS A 20 16.99 -2.65 -1.95
CA LYS A 20 18.32 -3.30 -2.06
C LYS A 20 18.39 -4.28 -3.23
N HIS A 21 17.29 -4.48 -3.95
CA HIS A 21 17.18 -5.47 -5.02
C HIS A 21 16.36 -4.92 -6.19
N VAL A 22 16.49 -3.62 -6.50
CA VAL A 22 15.65 -2.95 -7.50
C VAL A 22 15.72 -3.60 -8.88
N ASP A 23 16.84 -4.23 -9.22
CA ASP A 23 17.01 -4.88 -10.51
C ASP A 23 16.27 -6.22 -10.61
N GLU A 24 15.79 -6.76 -9.48
CA GLU A 24 15.12 -8.05 -9.42
C GLU A 24 13.59 -7.91 -9.43
N PHE A 25 13.06 -6.70 -9.27
CA PHE A 25 11.62 -6.48 -9.17
C PHE A 25 11.13 -5.44 -10.17
N ASP A 26 9.91 -5.64 -10.65
CA ASP A 26 9.24 -4.70 -11.56
C ASP A 26 8.35 -3.73 -10.80
N GLY A 27 7.92 -4.10 -9.58
CA GLY A 27 7.06 -3.23 -8.82
C GLY A 27 6.86 -3.63 -7.37
N LEU A 28 6.03 -2.83 -6.69
CA LEU A 28 5.80 -2.93 -5.26
C LEU A 28 4.34 -2.59 -4.95
N TYR A 29 3.71 -3.42 -4.12
CA TYR A 29 2.38 -3.14 -3.58
C TYR A 29 2.50 -2.72 -2.11
N LEU A 30 2.01 -1.52 -1.80
CA LEU A 30 1.95 -1.01 -0.43
C LEU A 30 0.49 -0.90 -0.01
N PHE A 31 0.07 -1.74 0.92
CA PHE A 31 -1.29 -1.72 1.46
C PHE A 31 -1.23 -1.11 2.86
N ALA A 32 -1.75 0.12 3.00
CA ALA A 32 -1.74 0.88 4.24
C ALA A 32 -0.33 0.97 4.83
N ALA A 33 0.63 1.38 4.01
CA ALA A 33 2.05 1.42 4.38
C ALA A 33 2.77 2.57 3.68
N TYR A 34 3.94 2.91 4.19
CA TYR A 34 4.83 3.89 3.56
C TYR A 34 6.25 3.31 3.51
N SER A 35 7.09 3.86 2.63
CA SER A 35 8.46 3.41 2.47
C SER A 35 9.44 4.40 3.11
N THR A 36 10.20 3.94 4.09
CA THR A 36 11.29 4.74 4.64
C THR A 36 12.54 4.68 3.75
N ALA A 37 12.61 3.67 2.87
CA ALA A 37 13.64 3.58 1.87
C ALA A 37 13.31 4.49 0.69
N ASP A 38 14.33 5.13 0.12
CA ASP A 38 14.16 6.03 -1.03
C ASP A 38 14.13 5.21 -2.32
N LEU A 39 12.96 5.13 -2.94
CA LEU A 39 12.74 4.45 -4.21
C LEU A 39 12.48 5.44 -5.34
N SER A 40 12.66 6.76 -5.09
CA SER A 40 12.25 7.81 -6.02
C SER A 40 12.99 7.76 -7.36
N ASP A 41 14.20 7.26 -7.39
CA ASP A 41 15.01 7.16 -8.61
C ASP A 41 14.88 5.80 -9.30
N SER A 42 13.99 4.94 -8.82
CA SER A 42 13.82 3.60 -9.40
C SER A 42 12.79 3.60 -10.53
N ASP A 43 12.84 2.56 -11.35
CA ASP A 43 11.85 2.31 -12.41
C ASP A 43 10.69 1.42 -11.92
N LEU A 44 10.59 1.22 -10.61
CA LEU A 44 9.55 0.40 -10.02
C LEU A 44 8.17 1.00 -10.25
N ARG A 45 7.20 0.15 -10.54
CA ARG A 45 5.79 0.52 -10.55
C ARG A 45 5.24 0.28 -9.16
N VAL A 46 4.78 1.32 -8.50
CA VAL A 46 4.29 1.23 -7.13
C VAL A 46 2.78 1.45 -7.10
N PHE A 47 2.08 0.58 -6.38
CA PHE A 47 0.65 0.72 -6.09
C PHE A 47 0.51 0.95 -4.60
N SER A 48 0.03 2.13 -4.22
CA SER A 48 -0.16 2.51 -2.82
C SER A 48 -1.64 2.67 -2.54
N VAL A 49 -2.17 1.82 -1.66
CA VAL A 49 -3.61 1.77 -1.37
C VAL A 49 -3.82 1.85 0.14
N TYR A 50 -4.74 2.69 0.58
CA TYR A 50 -5.16 2.71 1.98
C TYR A 50 -6.62 3.14 2.08
N GLY A 51 -7.21 2.95 3.26
CA GLY A 51 -8.60 3.31 3.52
C GLY A 51 -8.73 4.67 4.19
N SER A 52 -9.80 5.40 3.85
CA SER A 52 -10.05 6.72 4.44
C SER A 52 -10.35 6.63 5.94
N GLU A 53 -10.84 5.46 6.43
CA GLU A 53 -11.15 5.21 7.84
C GLU A 53 -10.04 4.44 8.56
N ASP A 54 -8.83 4.39 7.98
CA ASP A 54 -7.68 3.76 8.61
C ASP A 54 -7.30 4.50 9.88
N GLY A 55 -7.39 3.82 11.03
CA GLY A 55 -7.05 4.38 12.34
C GLY A 55 -5.67 3.97 12.83
N VAL A 56 -4.91 3.20 12.05
CA VAL A 56 -3.60 2.67 12.44
C VAL A 56 -2.46 3.31 11.66
N LEU A 57 -2.64 3.53 10.36
CA LEU A 57 -1.61 4.15 9.52
C LEU A 57 -1.32 5.57 9.97
N ASP A 58 -0.04 5.85 10.25
CA ASP A 58 0.38 7.19 10.60
C ASP A 58 0.40 8.07 9.34
N MET A 59 -0.63 8.88 9.18
CA MET A 59 -0.79 9.71 7.98
C MET A 59 0.24 10.82 7.87
N ASP A 60 0.77 11.30 8.99
CA ASP A 60 1.85 12.31 8.95
C ASP A 60 3.11 11.68 8.34
N LYS A 61 3.43 10.47 8.75
CA LYS A 61 4.56 9.73 8.19
C LYS A 61 4.29 9.30 6.74
N TYR A 62 3.07 8.90 6.44
CA TYR A 62 2.69 8.56 5.07
C TYR A 62 2.96 9.73 4.13
N ARG A 63 2.52 10.92 4.49
CA ARG A 63 2.74 12.13 3.70
C ARG A 63 4.23 12.51 3.63
N LYS A 64 4.92 12.38 4.76
CA LYS A 64 6.37 12.69 4.83
C LYS A 64 7.17 11.82 3.87
N TYR A 65 6.88 10.53 3.85
CA TYR A 65 7.65 9.57 3.06
C TYR A 65 7.09 9.36 1.65
N ARG A 66 6.02 10.08 1.28
CA ARG A 66 5.43 9.97 -0.05
C ARG A 66 6.45 10.28 -1.15
N SER A 67 7.37 11.22 -0.91
CA SER A 67 8.42 11.58 -1.85
C SER A 67 9.47 10.50 -2.06
N ASN A 68 9.49 9.47 -1.22
CA ASN A 68 10.36 8.31 -1.42
C ASN A 68 9.87 7.38 -2.54
N LEU A 69 8.65 7.57 -3.02
CA LEU A 69 8.08 6.73 -4.07
C LEU A 69 8.44 7.27 -5.45
N PRO A 70 8.61 6.39 -6.44
CA PRO A 70 8.95 6.82 -7.78
C PRO A 70 7.79 7.55 -8.47
N GLU A 71 8.11 8.20 -9.60
CA GLU A 71 7.14 8.93 -10.39
C GLU A 71 6.01 8.01 -10.90
N ASP A 72 6.34 6.77 -11.24
CA ASP A 72 5.37 5.77 -11.70
C ASP A 72 4.66 5.10 -10.52
N THR A 73 3.99 5.92 -9.70
CA THR A 73 3.24 5.46 -8.54
C THR A 73 1.75 5.71 -8.75
N TYR A 74 0.95 4.65 -8.53
CA TYR A 74 -0.51 4.73 -8.55
C TYR A 74 -1.01 4.72 -7.11
N GLU A 75 -1.72 5.77 -6.71
CA GLU A 75 -2.22 5.90 -5.35
C GLU A 75 -3.75 5.86 -5.35
N TYR A 76 -4.32 5.09 -4.43
CA TYR A 76 -5.76 4.96 -4.30
C TYR A 76 -6.17 4.98 -2.83
N VAL A 77 -7.10 5.87 -2.49
CA VAL A 77 -7.70 5.93 -1.17
C VAL A 77 -9.09 5.30 -1.28
N ILE A 78 -9.30 4.21 -0.56
CA ILE A 78 -10.61 3.53 -0.54
C ILE A 78 -11.53 4.28 0.41
N ASP A 79 -12.53 4.96 -0.13
CA ASP A 79 -13.50 5.68 0.67
C ASP A 79 -14.29 4.71 1.55
N GLY A 80 -14.24 4.91 2.86
CA GLY A 80 -14.86 4.01 3.83
C GLY A 80 -14.02 2.80 4.21
N GLY A 81 -12.84 2.62 3.62
CA GLY A 81 -11.97 1.49 3.93
C GLY A 81 -11.20 1.69 5.23
N CYS A 82 -10.71 0.58 5.82
CA CYS A 82 -9.94 0.61 7.06
C CYS A 82 -8.61 -0.12 6.91
N HIS A 83 -7.79 -0.07 7.96
CA HIS A 83 -6.45 -0.67 7.95
C HIS A 83 -6.49 -2.20 7.89
N SER A 84 -7.37 -2.79 8.69
CA SER A 84 -7.39 -4.24 8.91
C SER A 84 -7.93 -5.04 7.73
N TYR A 85 -8.71 -4.42 6.85
CA TYR A 85 -9.41 -5.13 5.78
C TYR A 85 -8.56 -5.42 4.54
N PHE A 86 -7.26 -5.21 4.62
CA PHE A 86 -6.33 -5.71 3.60
C PHE A 86 -5.88 -7.15 3.87
N GLY A 87 -6.32 -7.73 4.99
CA GLY A 87 -6.06 -9.12 5.34
C GLY A 87 -7.29 -9.72 6.01
N SER A 88 -7.34 -11.03 6.15
CA SER A 88 -8.51 -11.74 6.69
C SER A 88 -8.36 -12.09 8.18
N TYR A 89 -7.81 -11.18 8.96
CA TYR A 89 -7.61 -11.38 10.40
C TYR A 89 -8.53 -10.53 11.28
N GLY A 90 -9.60 -9.97 10.71
CA GLY A 90 -10.57 -9.14 11.43
C GLY A 90 -10.07 -7.74 11.73
N LEU A 91 -10.85 -6.99 12.53
CA LEU A 91 -10.49 -5.61 12.87
C LEU A 91 -9.38 -5.56 13.90
N GLN A 92 -8.37 -4.74 13.63
CA GLN A 92 -7.23 -4.53 14.52
C GLN A 92 -7.60 -3.46 15.55
N LYS A 93 -7.11 -3.63 16.79
CA LYS A 93 -7.31 -2.64 17.85
C LYS A 93 -6.73 -1.29 17.43
N GLY A 94 -7.51 -0.24 17.60
CA GLY A 94 -7.12 1.11 17.23
C GLY A 94 -7.48 1.51 15.82
N ASP A 95 -7.99 0.58 15.01
CA ASP A 95 -8.43 0.90 13.67
C ASP A 95 -9.74 1.70 13.68
N GLY A 96 -9.99 2.40 12.58
CA GLY A 96 -11.25 3.12 12.38
C GLY A 96 -12.40 2.17 12.09
N THR A 97 -13.61 2.73 12.04
CA THR A 97 -14.81 1.97 11.71
C THR A 97 -15.04 2.03 10.20
N PRO A 98 -14.97 0.89 9.49
CA PRO A 98 -15.14 0.89 8.05
C PRO A 98 -16.60 1.13 7.64
N ASP A 99 -16.79 1.78 6.51
CA ASP A 99 -18.10 1.94 5.88
C ASP A 99 -18.29 0.96 4.73
N VAL A 100 -17.30 0.12 4.45
CA VAL A 100 -17.38 -0.92 3.42
C VAL A 100 -17.20 -2.28 4.08
N ALA A 101 -17.72 -3.33 3.46
CA ALA A 101 -17.51 -4.69 3.92
C ALA A 101 -16.07 -5.13 3.56
N PHE A 102 -15.57 -6.13 4.27
CA PHE A 102 -14.23 -6.68 4.01
C PHE A 102 -14.07 -7.09 2.54
N GLU A 103 -15.04 -7.82 2.01
CA GLU A 103 -15.01 -8.30 0.62
C GLU A 103 -15.03 -7.16 -0.37
N GLU A 104 -15.75 -6.08 -0.09
CA GLU A 104 -15.80 -4.89 -0.93
C GLU A 104 -14.44 -4.20 -0.99
N GLN A 105 -13.76 -4.07 0.15
CA GLN A 105 -12.44 -3.43 0.19
C GLN A 105 -11.42 -4.23 -0.62
N ILE A 106 -11.43 -5.55 -0.49
CA ILE A 106 -10.55 -6.43 -1.25
C ILE A 106 -10.83 -6.30 -2.74
N GLU A 107 -12.11 -6.33 -3.13
CA GLU A 107 -12.51 -6.22 -4.53
C GLU A 107 -12.09 -4.88 -5.14
N MET A 108 -12.29 -3.78 -4.42
CA MET A 108 -11.88 -2.46 -4.87
C MET A 108 -10.37 -2.37 -5.06
N THR A 109 -9.61 -2.99 -4.16
CA THR A 109 -8.15 -3.04 -4.25
C THR A 109 -7.70 -3.82 -5.48
N VAL A 110 -8.27 -5.00 -5.70
CA VAL A 110 -7.94 -5.85 -6.85
C VAL A 110 -8.30 -5.15 -8.16
N ASP A 111 -9.46 -4.52 -8.22
CA ASP A 111 -9.91 -3.80 -9.43
C ASP A 111 -8.97 -2.64 -9.76
N PHE A 112 -8.54 -1.90 -8.76
CA PHE A 112 -7.60 -0.79 -8.94
C PHE A 112 -6.27 -1.29 -9.52
N ILE A 113 -5.70 -2.34 -8.93
CA ILE A 113 -4.43 -2.91 -9.39
C ILE A 113 -4.58 -3.45 -10.81
N THR A 114 -5.65 -4.21 -11.06
CA THR A 114 -5.90 -4.82 -12.37
C THR A 114 -6.04 -3.76 -13.46
N TYR A 115 -6.81 -2.72 -13.19
CA TYR A 115 -7.03 -1.64 -14.15
C TYR A 115 -5.73 -0.93 -14.51
N ASN A 116 -4.89 -0.64 -13.53
CA ASN A 116 -3.66 0.14 -13.72
C ASN A 116 -2.44 -0.72 -14.12
N SER A 117 -2.61 -2.04 -14.20
CA SER A 117 -1.55 -2.95 -14.64
C SER A 117 -1.58 -3.24 -16.14
N LYS A 118 -2.54 -2.69 -16.84
CA LYS A 118 -2.72 -2.90 -18.28
C LYS A 118 -1.70 -2.14 -19.12
#